data_e7f072fa0e91a62102eff08e5705770b
#
_entry.id   e7f072fa0e91a62102eff08e5705770b
#
_cell.length_a   1.000
_cell.length_b   1.000
_cell.length_c   1.000
_cell.angle_alpha   90.00
_cell.angle_beta   90.00
_cell.angle_gamma   90.00
#
_symmetry.space_group_name_H-M   'P 1'
#
loop_
_entity.id
_entity.type
_entity.pdbx_description
1 polymer ?
#
loop_
_entity_poly.entity_id
_entity_poly.type
_entity_poly.pdbx_seq_one_letter_code
_entity_poly.pdbx_strand_id
1 'polypeptide(L)'
;MNVSDICDVPGEAGIVASLILHPEFYFYSEQLTPHDFTVEENGYLYYAISQLVKRGATNIDAFDIVHILNLGEQSGKLNGSALTIASVKEFIENAGAIARSTVEGYLILVDRVLDAAFRRKAYQKLAECQSYCFNTEEQDIEKKIYATLDSVMLEYASTSEVPQYRDVVDELWAEIESRQDHAFSGIPFKFPTLNRYATIEPGELFIFAAEAKQGKSMMLLNCAVDLLRQGKS
;
A
#
# COMPACT_ATOMS: atom_id res chain seq x y z
N MET A 1 24.62 12.87 -1.39
CA MET A 1 23.17 12.79 -1.22
C MET A 1 22.94 11.93 0.00
N ASN A 2 22.42 12.51 1.07
CA ASN A 2 22.19 11.79 2.32
C ASN A 2 20.72 11.37 2.40
N VAL A 3 20.42 10.32 3.16
CA VAL A 3 19.03 9.87 3.41
C VAL A 3 18.18 11.00 4.01
N SER A 4 18.80 11.88 4.80
CA SER A 4 18.18 13.08 5.35
C SER A 4 17.70 14.10 4.32
N ASP A 5 18.16 14.01 3.06
CA ASP A 5 17.72 14.90 1.98
C ASP A 5 16.39 14.42 1.37
N ILE A 6 15.96 13.18 1.69
CA ILE A 6 14.70 12.57 1.23
C ILE A 6 13.66 12.75 2.34
N CYS A 7 13.15 13.96 2.50
CA CYS A 7 12.17 14.30 3.54
C CYS A 7 11.20 15.38 3.09
N ASP A 8 10.03 15.39 3.69
CA ASP A 8 9.04 16.46 3.56
C ASP A 8 8.61 16.95 4.95
N VAL A 9 9.55 17.54 5.67
CA VAL A 9 9.31 18.05 7.04
C VAL A 9 8.10 18.99 7.13
N PRO A 10 7.90 19.95 6.18
CA PRO A 10 6.68 20.76 6.18
C PRO A 10 5.39 19.97 5.97
N GLY A 11 5.44 18.92 5.14
CA GLY A 11 4.31 18.01 4.95
C GLY A 11 3.98 17.22 6.20
N GLU A 12 5.00 16.68 6.88
CA GLU A 12 4.85 15.97 8.15
C GLU A 12 4.19 16.84 9.22
N ALA A 13 4.70 18.05 9.43
CA ALA A 13 4.12 19.01 10.39
C ALA A 13 2.69 19.40 9.99
N GLY A 14 2.42 19.57 8.69
CA GLY A 14 1.09 19.86 8.16
C GLY A 14 0.08 18.74 8.40
N ILE A 15 0.49 17.45 8.30
CA ILE A 15 -0.35 16.30 8.65
C ILE A 15 -0.74 16.35 10.12
N VAL A 16 0.24 16.47 11.02
CA VAL A 16 0.01 16.50 12.47
C VAL A 16 -0.89 17.69 12.85
N ALA A 17 -0.60 18.87 12.32
CA ALA A 17 -1.42 20.07 12.57
C ALA A 17 -2.87 19.93 12.08
N SER A 18 -3.05 19.30 10.91
CA SER A 18 -4.38 19.03 10.36
C SER A 18 -5.16 18.06 11.24
N LEU A 19 -4.52 17.01 11.76
CA LEU A 19 -5.15 16.03 12.66
C LEU A 19 -5.52 16.63 14.04
N ILE A 20 -4.77 17.61 14.51
CA ILE A 20 -5.11 18.34 15.74
C ILE A 20 -6.41 19.12 15.59
N LEU A 21 -6.59 19.79 14.44
CA LEU A 21 -7.78 20.60 14.17
C LEU A 21 -8.95 19.78 13.62
N HIS A 22 -8.67 18.71 12.90
CA HIS A 22 -9.61 17.85 12.22
C HIS A 22 -9.27 16.38 12.50
N PRO A 23 -9.54 15.86 13.71
CA PRO A 23 -9.20 14.49 14.09
C PRO A 23 -9.80 13.42 13.16
N GLU A 24 -10.95 13.73 12.55
CA GLU A 24 -11.63 12.88 11.57
C GLU A 24 -10.81 12.58 10.32
N PHE A 25 -9.82 13.41 9.99
CA PHE A 25 -8.93 13.16 8.85
C PHE A 25 -8.03 11.94 9.05
N TYR A 26 -7.87 11.46 10.28
CA TYR A 26 -7.10 10.26 10.57
C TYR A 26 -7.55 9.06 9.74
N PHE A 27 -8.85 8.89 9.52
CA PHE A 27 -9.40 7.77 8.76
C PHE A 27 -8.98 7.76 7.27
N TYR A 28 -8.48 8.86 6.76
CA TYR A 28 -7.90 8.97 5.40
C TYR A 28 -6.40 8.73 5.37
N SER A 29 -5.75 8.53 6.50
CA SER A 29 -4.30 8.34 6.62
C SER A 29 -3.90 7.16 7.50
N GLU A 30 -4.79 6.17 7.67
CA GLU A 30 -4.53 4.97 8.49
C GLU A 30 -3.31 4.15 8.02
N GLN A 31 -2.93 4.28 6.75
CA GLN A 31 -1.75 3.66 6.16
C GLN A 31 -0.43 4.27 6.68
N LEU A 32 -0.45 5.51 7.17
CA LEU A 32 0.74 6.13 7.75
C LEU A 32 1.09 5.47 9.10
N THR A 33 2.38 5.28 9.30
CA THR A 33 2.94 4.83 10.57
C THR A 33 3.83 5.91 11.18
N PRO A 34 4.09 5.92 12.49
CA PRO A 34 5.04 6.85 13.10
C PRO A 34 6.45 6.81 12.49
N HIS A 35 6.83 5.66 11.90
CA HIS A 35 8.15 5.46 11.27
C HIS A 35 8.27 6.08 9.87
N ASP A 36 7.15 6.50 9.27
CA ASP A 36 7.14 7.20 7.98
C ASP A 36 7.54 8.66 8.11
N PHE A 37 7.57 9.19 9.33
CA PHE A 37 8.01 10.54 9.62
C PHE A 37 9.54 10.61 9.78
N THR A 38 10.15 11.63 9.18
CA THR A 38 11.58 11.89 9.31
C THR A 38 11.91 12.54 10.65
N VAL A 39 11.02 13.43 11.11
CA VAL A 39 11.13 14.09 12.42
C VAL A 39 10.43 13.21 13.44
N GLU A 40 11.20 12.66 14.38
CA GLU A 40 10.66 11.72 15.38
C GLU A 40 9.52 12.33 16.20
N GLU A 41 9.62 13.62 16.52
CA GLU A 41 8.56 14.34 17.25
C GLU A 41 7.23 14.35 16.49
N ASN A 42 7.26 14.54 15.16
CA ASN A 42 6.05 14.46 14.32
C ASN A 42 5.49 13.04 14.33
N GLY A 43 6.34 12.02 14.26
CA GLY A 43 5.93 10.62 14.37
C GLY A 43 5.29 10.30 15.73
N TYR A 44 5.84 10.82 16.82
CA TYR A 44 5.28 10.64 18.17
C TYR A 44 3.93 11.35 18.32
N LEU A 45 3.81 12.58 17.81
CA LEU A 45 2.54 13.31 17.79
C LEU A 45 1.48 12.57 16.98
N TYR A 46 1.84 12.08 15.78
CA TYR A 46 0.95 11.27 14.97
C TYR A 46 0.50 10.00 15.71
N TYR A 47 1.43 9.28 16.36
CA TYR A 47 1.09 8.12 17.19
C TYR A 47 0.09 8.48 18.28
N ALA A 48 0.34 9.52 19.06
CA ALA A 48 -0.53 9.90 20.15
C ALA A 48 -1.93 10.28 19.66
N ILE A 49 -2.02 11.09 18.59
CA ILE A 49 -3.28 11.50 17.99
C ILE A 49 -4.04 10.27 17.45
N SER A 50 -3.36 9.36 16.76
CA SER A 50 -3.96 8.12 16.25
C SER A 50 -4.61 7.29 17.36
N GLN A 51 -3.93 7.17 18.52
CA GLN A 51 -4.48 6.45 19.68
C GLN A 51 -5.69 7.16 20.30
N LEU A 52 -5.66 8.49 20.34
CA LEU A 52 -6.78 9.30 20.85
C LEU A 52 -8.01 9.18 19.94
N VAL A 53 -7.82 9.31 18.63
CA VAL A 53 -8.92 9.17 17.65
C VAL A 53 -9.52 7.76 17.68
N LYS A 54 -8.70 6.72 17.75
CA LYS A 54 -9.17 5.33 17.90
C LYS A 54 -9.98 5.09 19.17
N ARG A 55 -9.78 5.91 20.22
CA ARG A 55 -10.57 5.90 21.46
C ARG A 55 -11.82 6.80 21.39
N GLY A 56 -12.06 7.45 20.24
CA GLY A 56 -13.23 8.30 20.02
C GLY A 56 -13.04 9.76 20.43
N ALA A 57 -11.79 10.23 20.62
CA ALA A 57 -11.54 11.64 20.90
C ALA A 57 -11.91 12.51 19.68
N THR A 58 -12.71 13.54 19.92
CA THR A 58 -13.11 14.54 18.93
C THR A 58 -12.39 15.88 19.11
N ASN A 59 -11.69 16.05 20.21
CA ASN A 59 -10.85 17.20 20.50
C ASN A 59 -9.50 16.68 21.02
N ILE A 60 -8.43 17.29 20.56
CA ILE A 60 -7.05 16.88 20.89
C ILE A 60 -6.41 18.01 21.70
N ASP A 61 -5.96 17.69 22.90
CA ASP A 61 -5.25 18.62 23.75
C ASP A 61 -3.84 18.13 24.12
N ALA A 62 -3.00 19.05 24.64
CA ALA A 62 -1.62 18.75 24.95
C ALA A 62 -1.45 17.75 26.12
N PHE A 63 -2.40 17.73 27.07
CA PHE A 63 -2.33 16.80 28.21
C PHE A 63 -2.61 15.38 27.76
N ASP A 64 -3.61 15.20 26.90
CA ASP A 64 -3.99 13.90 26.36
C ASP A 64 -2.86 13.33 25.49
N ILE A 65 -2.26 14.15 24.62
CA ILE A 65 -1.10 13.76 23.81
C ILE A 65 0.03 13.24 24.71
N VAL A 66 0.49 14.06 25.66
CA VAL A 66 1.62 13.69 26.53
C VAL A 66 1.27 12.49 27.42
N HIS A 67 0.03 12.37 27.86
CA HIS A 67 -0.42 11.16 28.59
C HIS A 67 -0.27 9.89 27.74
N ILE A 68 -0.70 9.92 26.48
CA ILE A 68 -0.55 8.77 25.55
C ILE A 68 0.91 8.45 25.29
N LEU A 69 1.76 9.48 25.12
CA LEU A 69 3.20 9.29 24.90
C LEU A 69 3.85 8.59 26.09
N ASN A 70 3.57 9.05 27.32
CA ASN A 70 4.08 8.42 28.54
C ASN A 70 3.62 6.96 28.69
N LEU A 71 2.38 6.63 28.32
CA LEU A 71 1.90 5.25 28.27
C LEU A 71 2.63 4.42 27.20
N GLY A 72 2.93 5.02 26.05
CA GLY A 72 3.68 4.41 24.97
C GLY A 72 5.12 4.07 25.39
N GLU A 73 5.79 4.97 26.09
CA GLU A 73 7.12 4.75 26.67
C GLU A 73 7.13 3.64 27.72
N GLN A 74 6.21 3.68 28.67
CA GLN A 74 6.07 2.64 29.70
C GLN A 74 5.81 1.25 29.12
N SER A 75 5.10 1.18 27.99
CA SER A 75 4.83 -0.08 27.28
C SER A 75 5.97 -0.52 26.33
N GLY A 76 7.05 0.23 26.23
CA GLY A 76 8.19 -0.04 25.33
C GLY A 76 7.88 0.13 23.84
N LYS A 77 6.80 0.81 23.52
CA LYS A 77 6.40 1.08 22.12
C LYS A 77 7.06 2.33 21.54
N LEU A 78 7.57 3.21 22.39
CA LEU A 78 8.27 4.43 22.03
C LEU A 78 9.60 4.51 22.74
N ASN A 79 10.61 5.04 22.08
CA ASN A 79 11.95 5.25 22.62
C ASN A 79 12.03 6.70 23.15
N GLY A 80 11.55 6.96 24.37
CA GLY A 80 11.71 8.21 25.09
C GLY A 80 11.40 9.48 24.27
N SER A 81 10.22 10.04 24.40
CA SER A 81 9.90 11.28 23.70
C SER A 81 10.39 12.48 24.50
N ALA A 82 11.13 13.41 23.87
CA ALA A 82 11.51 14.68 24.48
C ALA A 82 10.34 15.69 24.53
N LEU A 83 9.13 15.29 24.09
CA LEU A 83 7.96 16.17 24.01
C LEU A 83 7.38 16.46 25.40
N THR A 84 7.35 17.75 25.73
CA THR A 84 6.75 18.25 26.96
C THR A 84 5.37 18.84 26.71
N ILE A 85 4.54 18.98 27.75
CA ILE A 85 3.25 19.67 27.64
C ILE A 85 3.42 21.08 27.05
N ALA A 86 4.49 21.79 27.39
CA ALA A 86 4.74 23.14 26.88
C ALA A 86 5.02 23.15 25.37
N SER A 87 5.89 22.24 24.89
CA SER A 87 6.20 22.14 23.45
C SER A 87 5.02 21.69 22.61
N VAL A 88 4.24 20.72 23.10
CA VAL A 88 3.03 20.26 22.43
C VAL A 88 1.98 21.37 22.38
N LYS A 89 1.83 22.13 23.46
CA LYS A 89 0.90 23.27 23.51
C LYS A 89 1.29 24.36 22.52
N GLU A 90 2.56 24.71 22.44
CA GLU A 90 3.06 25.66 21.44
C GLU A 90 2.80 25.17 20.01
N PHE A 91 2.99 23.87 19.74
CA PHE A 91 2.65 23.30 18.43
C PHE A 91 1.16 23.41 18.11
N ILE A 92 0.29 23.11 19.08
CA ILE A 92 -1.19 23.22 18.91
C ILE A 92 -1.60 24.69 18.63
N GLU A 93 -1.05 25.64 19.35
CA GLU A 93 -1.31 27.08 19.15
C GLU A 93 -0.93 27.54 17.73
N ASN A 94 0.12 26.98 17.16
CA ASN A 94 0.62 27.28 15.82
C ASN A 94 -0.01 26.40 14.71
N ALA A 95 -0.73 25.35 15.06
CA ALA A 95 -1.27 24.38 14.11
C ALA A 95 -2.14 25.02 13.01
N GLY A 96 -2.93 26.03 13.36
CA GLY A 96 -3.80 26.74 12.40
C GLY A 96 -3.06 27.41 11.23
N ALA A 97 -1.77 27.71 11.38
CA ALA A 97 -0.98 28.34 10.32
C ALA A 97 -0.54 27.35 9.22
N ILE A 98 -0.44 26.07 9.53
CA ILE A 98 0.11 25.04 8.64
C ILE A 98 -0.87 23.92 8.30
N ALA A 99 -1.95 23.80 9.06
CA ALA A 99 -2.97 22.76 8.87
C ALA A 99 -3.72 22.94 7.54
N ARG A 100 -4.20 21.81 7.01
CA ARG A 100 -5.15 21.79 5.89
C ARG A 100 -6.57 21.66 6.42
N SER A 101 -7.45 22.47 5.86
CA SER A 101 -8.87 22.50 6.24
C SER A 101 -9.76 21.61 5.35
N THR A 102 -9.21 21.07 4.26
CA THR A 102 -9.92 20.21 3.31
C THR A 102 -9.27 18.83 3.24
N VAL A 103 -10.08 17.80 3.02
CA VAL A 103 -9.61 16.42 2.88
C VAL A 103 -8.64 16.27 1.70
N GLU A 104 -8.95 16.91 0.56
CA GLU A 104 -8.08 16.85 -0.63
C GLU A 104 -6.70 17.47 -0.33
N GLY A 105 -6.68 18.63 0.34
CA GLY A 105 -5.43 19.27 0.73
C GLY A 105 -4.63 18.44 1.73
N TYR A 106 -5.31 17.70 2.60
CA TYR A 106 -4.70 16.78 3.56
C TYR A 106 -4.11 15.55 2.86
N LEU A 107 -4.85 14.92 1.94
CA LEU A 107 -4.39 13.75 1.17
C LEU A 107 -3.13 14.05 0.36
N ILE A 108 -3.01 15.25 -0.22
CA ILE A 108 -1.78 15.67 -0.92
C ILE A 108 -0.55 15.63 0.02
N LEU A 109 -0.71 16.01 1.31
CA LEU A 109 0.38 15.91 2.28
C LEU A 109 0.70 14.46 2.62
N VAL A 110 -0.32 13.63 2.80
CA VAL A 110 -0.19 12.20 3.09
C VAL A 110 0.60 11.51 1.97
N ASP A 111 0.22 11.72 0.71
CA ASP A 111 0.90 11.12 -0.45
C ASP A 111 2.37 11.54 -0.54
N ARG A 112 2.67 12.82 -0.28
CA ARG A 112 4.04 13.33 -0.29
C ARG A 112 4.91 12.73 0.80
N VAL A 113 4.37 12.59 2.01
CA VAL A 113 5.10 11.98 3.14
C VAL A 113 5.30 10.48 2.90
N LEU A 114 4.31 9.77 2.37
CA LEU A 114 4.42 8.37 1.98
C LEU A 114 5.46 8.15 0.88
N ASP A 115 5.47 8.98 -0.17
CA ASP A 115 6.47 8.91 -1.23
C ASP A 115 7.89 9.14 -0.68
N ALA A 116 8.07 10.12 0.20
CA ALA A 116 9.34 10.36 0.86
C ALA A 116 9.76 9.19 1.76
N ALA A 117 8.84 8.61 2.52
CA ALA A 117 9.08 7.45 3.38
C ALA A 117 9.46 6.21 2.55
N PHE A 118 8.72 5.92 1.48
CA PHE A 118 9.04 4.85 0.54
C PHE A 118 10.46 5.00 -0.02
N ARG A 119 10.82 6.18 -0.51
CA ARG A 119 12.15 6.44 -1.08
C ARG A 119 13.26 6.25 -0.05
N ARG A 120 13.07 6.70 1.20
CA ARG A 120 14.04 6.47 2.29
C ARG A 120 14.23 4.99 2.56
N LYS A 121 13.13 4.24 2.68
CA LYS A 121 13.16 2.82 2.98
C LYS A 121 13.75 2.02 1.84
N ALA A 122 13.36 2.34 0.59
CA ALA A 122 13.95 1.74 -0.61
C ALA A 122 15.47 1.98 -0.66
N TYR A 123 15.93 3.20 -0.39
CA TYR A 123 17.35 3.51 -0.34
C TYR A 123 18.10 2.69 0.70
N GLN A 124 17.55 2.58 1.93
CA GLN A 124 18.12 1.78 3.00
C GLN A 124 18.21 0.29 2.63
N LYS A 125 17.14 -0.25 2.03
CA LYS A 125 17.08 -1.65 1.62
C LYS A 125 17.99 -1.96 0.42
N LEU A 126 18.16 -1.03 -0.49
CA LEU A 126 19.16 -1.15 -1.56
C LEU A 126 20.59 -1.16 -1.01
N ALA A 127 20.89 -0.35 0.00
CA ALA A 127 22.19 -0.38 0.68
C ALA A 127 22.42 -1.71 1.43
N GLU A 128 21.36 -2.27 2.03
CA GLU A 128 21.40 -3.61 2.63
C GLU A 128 21.66 -4.69 1.56
N CYS A 129 20.97 -4.65 0.42
CA CYS A 129 21.22 -5.56 -0.71
C CYS A 129 22.66 -5.43 -1.23
N GLN A 130 23.18 -4.19 -1.30
CA GLN A 130 24.57 -3.96 -1.69
C GLN A 130 25.55 -4.68 -0.74
N SER A 131 25.27 -4.68 0.56
CA SER A 131 26.12 -5.37 1.55
C SER A 131 26.17 -6.89 1.32
N TYR A 132 25.06 -7.51 0.89
CA TYR A 132 25.04 -8.94 0.56
C TYR A 132 25.95 -9.28 -0.61
N CYS A 133 26.06 -8.40 -1.62
CA CYS A 133 26.92 -8.62 -2.78
C CYS A 133 28.42 -8.65 -2.41
N PHE A 134 28.82 -7.99 -1.33
CA PHE A 134 30.22 -7.98 -0.87
C PHE A 134 30.55 -9.10 0.14
N ASN A 135 29.53 -9.78 0.67
CA ASN A 135 29.72 -10.89 1.61
C ASN A 135 29.87 -12.21 0.86
N THR A 136 31.09 -12.68 0.64
CA THR A 136 31.37 -13.92 -0.11
C THR A 136 30.96 -15.21 0.61
N GLU A 137 30.65 -15.14 1.91
CA GLU A 137 30.17 -16.30 2.69
C GLU A 137 28.63 -16.44 2.66
N GLU A 138 27.95 -15.44 2.09
CA GLU A 138 26.51 -15.40 2.03
C GLU A 138 25.97 -16.43 1.02
N GLN A 139 25.03 -17.26 1.48
CA GLN A 139 24.33 -18.22 0.63
C GLN A 139 22.95 -17.68 0.21
N ASP A 140 22.45 -18.11 -0.95
CA ASP A 140 21.13 -17.73 -1.46
C ASP A 140 20.93 -16.20 -1.62
N ILE A 141 21.97 -15.48 -2.06
CA ILE A 141 21.98 -14.01 -2.22
C ILE A 141 20.77 -13.56 -3.05
N GLU A 142 20.46 -14.26 -4.14
CA GLU A 142 19.33 -13.94 -5.02
C GLU A 142 18.01 -13.90 -4.25
N LYS A 143 17.72 -14.92 -3.47
CA LYS A 143 16.49 -14.99 -2.65
C LYS A 143 16.42 -13.90 -1.60
N LYS A 144 17.57 -13.55 -0.99
CA LYS A 144 17.65 -12.49 0.02
C LYS A 144 17.39 -11.13 -0.59
N ILE A 145 17.97 -10.83 -1.76
CA ILE A 145 17.73 -9.58 -2.47
C ILE A 145 16.25 -9.47 -2.83
N TYR A 146 15.65 -10.51 -3.43
CA TYR A 146 14.23 -10.50 -3.75
C TYR A 146 13.37 -10.29 -2.50
N ALA A 147 13.59 -11.03 -1.43
CA ALA A 147 12.82 -10.89 -0.20
C ALA A 147 12.95 -9.50 0.43
N THR A 148 14.15 -8.91 0.38
CA THR A 148 14.42 -7.58 0.93
C THR A 148 13.69 -6.49 0.13
N LEU A 149 13.73 -6.54 -1.21
CA LEU A 149 13.05 -5.58 -2.06
C LEU A 149 11.52 -5.78 -2.05
N ASP A 150 11.07 -7.04 -2.08
CA ASP A 150 9.65 -7.38 -2.04
C ASP A 150 8.98 -6.88 -0.74
N SER A 151 9.70 -6.94 0.39
CA SER A 151 9.21 -6.43 1.67
C SER A 151 8.84 -4.94 1.62
N VAL A 152 9.63 -4.13 0.91
CA VAL A 152 9.35 -2.69 0.74
C VAL A 152 8.15 -2.48 -0.18
N MET A 153 8.11 -3.22 -1.30
CA MET A 153 7.00 -3.12 -2.25
C MET A 153 5.68 -3.51 -1.60
N LEU A 154 5.65 -4.59 -0.81
CA LEU A 154 4.44 -5.04 -0.11
C LEU A 154 3.98 -4.05 0.96
N GLU A 155 4.91 -3.43 1.70
CA GLU A 155 4.55 -2.48 2.75
C GLU A 155 3.87 -1.23 2.19
N TYR A 156 4.28 -0.77 1.00
CA TYR A 156 3.73 0.44 0.37
C TYR A 156 2.75 0.14 -0.79
N ALA A 157 2.65 -1.10 -1.26
CA ALA A 157 1.71 -1.48 -2.33
C ALA A 157 0.24 -1.39 -1.88
N SER A 158 -0.01 -1.48 -0.58
CA SER A 158 -1.37 -1.29 -0.02
C SER A 158 -1.89 0.15 -0.15
N THR A 159 -1.03 1.09 -0.57
CA THR A 159 -1.38 2.48 -0.85
C THR A 159 -1.79 2.74 -2.31
N SER A 160 -1.64 1.75 -3.21
CA SER A 160 -2.24 1.89 -4.53
C SER A 160 -3.77 1.84 -4.38
N GLU A 161 -4.41 2.86 -4.87
CA GLU A 161 -5.84 3.11 -4.87
C GLU A 161 -6.65 1.79 -4.85
N VAL A 162 -7.21 1.46 -3.69
CA VAL A 162 -8.33 0.53 -3.67
C VAL A 162 -9.44 1.27 -4.42
N PRO A 163 -9.79 0.86 -5.64
CA PRO A 163 -10.81 1.56 -6.40
C PRO A 163 -12.07 1.65 -5.54
N GLN A 164 -12.69 2.82 -5.47
CA GLN A 164 -13.90 2.96 -4.68
C GLN A 164 -14.90 1.89 -5.16
N TYR A 165 -15.58 1.25 -4.22
CA TYR A 165 -16.53 0.18 -4.52
C TYR A 165 -17.50 0.54 -5.67
N ARG A 166 -17.83 1.83 -5.80
CA ARG A 166 -18.68 2.37 -6.86
C ARG A 166 -18.04 2.22 -8.24
N ASP A 167 -16.75 2.54 -8.37
CA ASP A 167 -16.03 2.49 -9.65
C ASP A 167 -15.89 1.04 -10.13
N VAL A 168 -15.60 0.12 -9.18
CA VAL A 168 -15.53 -1.33 -9.45
C VAL A 168 -16.90 -1.88 -9.84
N VAL A 169 -17.96 -1.40 -9.22
CA VAL A 169 -19.32 -1.85 -9.55
C VAL A 169 -19.73 -1.38 -10.95
N ASP A 170 -19.43 -0.14 -11.31
CA ASP A 170 -19.74 0.39 -12.64
C ASP A 170 -18.97 -0.33 -13.74
N GLU A 171 -17.68 -0.64 -13.53
CA GLU A 171 -16.88 -1.46 -14.44
C GLU A 171 -17.43 -2.89 -14.56
N LEU A 172 -17.78 -3.53 -13.44
CA LEU A 172 -18.39 -4.86 -13.43
C LEU A 172 -19.74 -4.88 -14.15
N TRP A 173 -20.56 -3.85 -13.96
CA TRP A 173 -21.85 -3.76 -14.69
C TRP A 173 -21.64 -3.58 -16.18
N ALA A 174 -20.70 -2.74 -16.61
CA ALA A 174 -20.34 -2.57 -18.02
C ALA A 174 -19.85 -3.89 -18.62
N GLU A 175 -19.04 -4.65 -17.86
CA GLU A 175 -18.57 -5.97 -18.28
C GLU A 175 -19.70 -7.00 -18.37
N ILE A 176 -20.61 -7.05 -17.38
CA ILE A 176 -21.78 -7.92 -17.40
C ILE A 176 -22.70 -7.59 -18.58
N GLU A 177 -22.96 -6.31 -18.85
CA GLU A 177 -23.76 -5.88 -20.00
C GLU A 177 -23.10 -6.28 -21.33
N SER A 178 -21.78 -6.13 -21.46
CA SER A 178 -21.05 -6.56 -22.66
C SER A 178 -21.10 -8.08 -22.88
N ARG A 179 -21.33 -8.85 -21.81
CA ARG A 179 -21.43 -10.32 -21.83
C ARG A 179 -22.87 -10.83 -22.08
N GLN A 180 -23.89 -9.98 -22.02
CA GLN A 180 -25.31 -10.42 -22.18
C GLN A 180 -25.58 -11.09 -23.53
N ASP A 181 -24.88 -10.69 -24.59
CA ASP A 181 -25.03 -11.25 -25.93
C ASP A 181 -24.17 -12.50 -26.20
N HIS A 182 -23.20 -12.82 -25.30
CA HIS A 182 -22.32 -13.96 -25.44
C HIS A 182 -22.32 -14.79 -24.17
N ALA A 183 -22.72 -16.06 -24.29
CA ALA A 183 -22.72 -16.98 -23.14
C ALA A 183 -21.34 -17.18 -22.48
N PHE A 184 -20.25 -16.88 -23.21
CA PHE A 184 -18.87 -16.91 -22.74
C PHE A 184 -18.06 -15.83 -23.46
N SER A 185 -17.27 -15.05 -22.72
CA SER A 185 -16.48 -13.92 -23.24
C SER A 185 -15.05 -14.31 -23.64
N GLY A 186 -14.62 -15.52 -23.32
CA GLY A 186 -13.26 -15.99 -23.56
C GLY A 186 -12.96 -16.36 -25.01
N ILE A 187 -11.72 -16.75 -25.26
CA ILE A 187 -11.24 -17.24 -26.56
C ILE A 187 -11.87 -18.60 -26.82
N PRO A 188 -12.60 -18.79 -27.92
CA PRO A 188 -13.25 -20.06 -28.22
C PRO A 188 -12.24 -21.14 -28.59
N PHE A 189 -12.51 -22.36 -28.17
CA PHE A 189 -11.77 -23.53 -28.65
C PHE A 189 -12.13 -23.86 -30.10
N LYS A 190 -11.22 -24.53 -30.80
CA LYS A 190 -11.47 -25.10 -32.13
C LYS A 190 -12.74 -26.01 -32.18
N PHE A 191 -13.14 -26.54 -31.04
CA PHE A 191 -14.22 -27.53 -30.94
C PHE A 191 -15.52 -26.84 -30.50
N PRO A 192 -16.51 -26.64 -31.42
CA PRO A 192 -17.75 -25.90 -31.11
C PRO A 192 -18.53 -26.50 -29.93
N THR A 193 -18.47 -27.82 -29.77
CA THR A 193 -19.16 -28.50 -28.66
C THR A 193 -18.61 -28.11 -27.32
N LEU A 194 -17.27 -27.90 -27.23
CA LEU A 194 -16.61 -27.48 -26.02
C LEU A 194 -16.97 -26.03 -25.66
N ASN A 195 -17.11 -25.16 -26.67
CA ASN A 195 -17.46 -23.74 -26.47
C ASN A 195 -18.87 -23.52 -25.89
N ARG A 196 -19.70 -24.57 -25.81
CA ARG A 196 -20.96 -24.51 -25.07
C ARG A 196 -20.80 -24.60 -23.57
N TYR A 197 -19.63 -25.05 -23.09
CA TYR A 197 -19.36 -25.31 -21.67
C TYR A 197 -18.25 -24.46 -21.13
N ALA A 198 -17.28 -24.08 -21.94
CA ALA A 198 -16.11 -23.33 -21.52
C ALA A 198 -15.46 -22.60 -22.69
N THR A 199 -14.82 -21.47 -22.39
CA THR A 199 -13.88 -20.73 -23.24
C THR A 199 -12.61 -20.46 -22.43
N ILE A 200 -11.51 -20.07 -23.09
CA ILE A 200 -10.25 -19.78 -22.41
C ILE A 200 -10.20 -18.27 -22.12
N GLU A 201 -10.13 -17.88 -20.84
CA GLU A 201 -9.91 -16.50 -20.46
C GLU A 201 -8.40 -16.21 -20.34
N PRO A 202 -7.92 -15.01 -20.68
CA PRO A 202 -6.53 -14.63 -20.45
C PRO A 202 -6.17 -14.73 -18.98
N GLY A 203 -5.04 -15.39 -18.67
CA GLY A 203 -4.58 -15.63 -17.29
C GLY A 203 -5.15 -16.86 -16.62
N GLU A 204 -6.08 -17.61 -17.24
CA GLU A 204 -6.60 -18.86 -16.69
C GLU A 204 -5.72 -20.07 -17.00
N LEU A 205 -5.67 -21.00 -16.06
CA LEU A 205 -5.08 -22.31 -16.24
C LEU A 205 -6.12 -23.32 -16.67
N PHE A 206 -6.02 -23.79 -17.90
CA PHE A 206 -6.93 -24.83 -18.44
C PHE A 206 -6.25 -26.20 -18.46
N ILE A 207 -6.85 -27.19 -17.80
CA ILE A 207 -6.28 -28.53 -17.65
C ILE A 207 -7.13 -29.57 -18.40
N PHE A 208 -6.53 -30.25 -19.37
CA PHE A 208 -7.13 -31.42 -20.01
C PHE A 208 -6.67 -32.70 -19.28
N ALA A 209 -7.61 -33.40 -18.67
CA ALA A 209 -7.35 -34.68 -18.01
C ALA A 209 -8.01 -35.83 -18.78
N ALA A 210 -7.28 -36.90 -19.00
CA ALA A 210 -7.76 -38.16 -19.59
C ALA A 210 -6.79 -39.30 -19.26
N GLU A 211 -7.19 -40.53 -19.47
CA GLU A 211 -6.31 -41.70 -19.31
C GLU A 211 -5.13 -41.70 -20.30
N ALA A 212 -4.15 -42.56 -20.05
CA ALA A 212 -2.98 -42.69 -20.92
C ALA A 212 -3.39 -43.07 -22.36
N LYS A 213 -2.74 -42.47 -23.36
CA LYS A 213 -2.95 -42.73 -24.81
C LYS A 213 -4.30 -42.28 -25.39
N GLN A 214 -5.10 -41.48 -24.68
CA GLN A 214 -6.39 -40.95 -25.16
C GLN A 214 -6.28 -39.61 -25.90
N GLY A 215 -5.10 -39.22 -26.35
CA GLY A 215 -4.94 -38.06 -27.24
C GLY A 215 -4.84 -36.70 -26.55
N LYS A 216 -4.57 -36.62 -25.20
CA LYS A 216 -4.41 -35.34 -24.47
C LYS A 216 -3.47 -34.36 -25.15
N SER A 217 -2.27 -34.81 -25.51
CA SER A 217 -1.24 -33.98 -26.16
C SER A 217 -1.69 -33.49 -27.53
N MET A 218 -2.43 -34.33 -28.28
CA MET A 218 -2.99 -33.94 -29.57
C MET A 218 -4.08 -32.86 -29.40
N MET A 219 -4.91 -32.97 -28.37
CA MET A 219 -5.94 -31.99 -28.03
C MET A 219 -5.29 -30.64 -27.67
N LEU A 220 -4.29 -30.64 -26.78
CA LEU A 220 -3.53 -29.44 -26.41
C LEU A 220 -2.86 -28.79 -27.62
N LEU A 221 -2.20 -29.59 -28.46
CA LEU A 221 -1.54 -29.08 -29.67
C LEU A 221 -2.54 -28.43 -30.64
N ASN A 222 -3.70 -29.06 -30.86
CA ASN A 222 -4.75 -28.47 -31.68
C ASN A 222 -5.27 -27.15 -31.13
N CYS A 223 -5.47 -27.05 -29.81
CA CYS A 223 -5.88 -25.81 -29.17
C CYS A 223 -4.79 -24.73 -29.30
N ALA A 224 -3.52 -25.07 -29.05
CA ALA A 224 -2.41 -24.13 -29.18
C ALA A 224 -2.26 -23.60 -30.63
N VAL A 225 -2.33 -24.47 -31.65
CA VAL A 225 -2.28 -24.07 -33.05
C VAL A 225 -3.47 -23.16 -33.43
N ASP A 226 -4.63 -23.42 -32.87
CA ASP A 226 -5.80 -22.60 -33.16
C ASP A 226 -5.70 -21.22 -32.51
N LEU A 227 -5.22 -21.13 -31.26
CA LEU A 227 -4.92 -19.86 -30.58
C LEU A 227 -3.91 -19.02 -31.36
N LEU A 228 -2.82 -19.63 -31.85
CA LEU A 228 -1.83 -18.96 -32.69
C LEU A 228 -2.43 -18.42 -34.00
N ARG A 229 -3.34 -19.16 -34.62
CA ARG A 229 -4.06 -18.71 -35.82
C ARG A 229 -5.01 -17.54 -35.56
N GLN A 230 -5.54 -17.44 -34.35
CA GLN A 230 -6.34 -16.31 -33.89
C GLN A 230 -5.48 -15.11 -33.45
N GLY A 231 -4.14 -15.20 -33.58
CA GLY A 231 -3.22 -14.12 -33.17
C GLY A 231 -3.07 -13.95 -31.66
N LYS A 232 -3.38 -14.98 -30.89
CA LYS A 232 -3.23 -15.00 -29.43
C LYS A 232 -1.93 -15.71 -29.07
N SER A 233 -1.17 -15.12 -28.15
CA SER A 233 0.12 -15.67 -27.65
C SER A 233 0.06 -15.83 -26.16
#